data_b62847272a5c720a6bfc02c4218e90af
#
_entry.id   b62847272a5c720a6bfc02c4218e90af
#
_cell.length_a   1.000
_cell.length_b   1.000
_cell.length_c   1.000
_cell.angle_alpha   90.00
_cell.angle_beta   90.00
_cell.angle_gamma   90.00
#
_symmetry.space_group_name_H-M   'P 1'
#
loop_
_entity.id
_entity.type
_entity.pdbx_description
1 polymer ?
#
loop_
_entity_poly.entity_id
_entity_poly.type
_entity_poly.pdbx_seq_one_letter_code
_entity_poly.pdbx_strand_id
1 'polypeptide(L)'
;MIEAYTLESLLKKYGIDTTKVINKNNNILEYGEYQDIDKTLNYLVKELHISARNIEKCPSIMYMAVNNIKENYEFLITTKINTSNIETTLHILNTNPKNLKETYNYVLNNYGIEYINRTTSILRTSIDRIKQIEELFNDKSLVISAAISRNNMDEIKKIIDVCKKNNISITGNVFKKASEEIEKIIKVCIENNISITGNVFHKTSEEIEKIIDVCRNNNITMTGSVFMTTSEEIEKIIIVCKKNNIPVTGNVFLKTSEEIEKIIKVCRNNNIPMTGSVFLKTSEEIEKIIKVCIENNIPITGSVFLKTSEEIEKIIKVCKKNNISITGSVFYKTAEDIEKIIKVCKENNIPITGSVFHKTSEDIEKIIKVCIENNIAITGSVFIKTSEEIEKSINYIKENYGQAYLTPLIINKNVEHLKNVLPYLESLGVLPYVVKSASILTLTLDEIKERKDFVESNNDTLVLQNGRFNSVFGLSKANYKKLTNKSSITK
;
A
#
# COMPACT_ATOMS: atom_id res chain seq x y z
N MET A 1 -7.91 -26.47 59.84
CA MET A 1 -8.90 -25.77 58.97
C MET A 1 -8.49 -26.02 57.53
N ILE A 2 -9.30 -26.78 56.81
CA ILE A 2 -9.12 -26.98 55.37
C ILE A 2 -9.56 -25.65 54.74
N GLU A 3 -8.63 -24.86 54.22
CA GLU A 3 -8.99 -23.67 53.43
C GLU A 3 -9.98 -24.07 52.36
N ALA A 4 -11.12 -23.42 52.34
CA ALA A 4 -12.12 -23.63 51.31
C ALA A 4 -11.53 -23.38 49.94
N TYR A 5 -11.42 -24.43 49.14
CA TYR A 5 -10.87 -24.35 47.78
C TYR A 5 -11.84 -23.55 46.93
N THR A 6 -11.52 -22.26 46.76
CA THR A 6 -12.36 -21.30 45.98
C THR A 6 -11.75 -21.08 44.62
N LEU A 7 -12.57 -20.67 43.65
CA LEU A 7 -12.06 -20.29 42.33
C LEU A 7 -11.01 -19.19 42.42
N GLU A 8 -11.17 -18.23 43.35
CA GLU A 8 -10.21 -17.17 43.60
C GLU A 8 -8.85 -17.69 44.05
N SER A 9 -8.82 -18.64 45.05
CA SER A 9 -7.59 -19.25 45.50
C SER A 9 -6.91 -20.04 44.41
N LEU A 10 -7.67 -20.69 43.54
CA LEU A 10 -7.19 -21.43 42.39
C LEU A 10 -6.56 -20.51 41.34
N LEU A 11 -7.23 -19.45 40.93
CA LEU A 11 -6.73 -18.49 39.94
C LEU A 11 -5.47 -17.78 40.44
N LYS A 12 -5.44 -17.42 41.73
CA LYS A 12 -4.27 -16.80 42.38
C LYS A 12 -3.05 -17.73 42.37
N LYS A 13 -3.21 -19.06 42.50
CA LYS A 13 -2.15 -20.06 42.39
C LYS A 13 -1.41 -19.94 41.04
N TYR A 14 -2.09 -19.55 39.97
CA TYR A 14 -1.54 -19.38 38.61
C TYR A 14 -1.23 -17.95 38.26
N GLY A 15 -1.36 -17.01 39.19
CA GLY A 15 -1.11 -15.58 38.97
C GLY A 15 -2.15 -14.89 38.09
N ILE A 16 -3.37 -15.42 38.02
CA ILE A 16 -4.48 -14.91 37.22
C ILE A 16 -5.33 -13.96 38.08
N ASP A 17 -5.61 -12.78 37.53
CA ASP A 17 -6.44 -11.78 38.18
C ASP A 17 -7.91 -12.13 38.06
N THR A 18 -8.52 -12.50 39.19
CA THR A 18 -9.92 -12.92 39.27
C THR A 18 -10.88 -11.84 38.77
N THR A 19 -10.61 -10.56 39.08
CA THR A 19 -11.46 -9.42 38.65
C THR A 19 -11.51 -9.30 37.14
N LYS A 20 -10.38 -9.48 36.46
CA LYS A 20 -10.31 -9.44 35.00
C LYS A 20 -11.03 -10.60 34.32
N VAL A 21 -11.04 -11.76 34.98
CA VAL A 21 -11.73 -12.94 34.50
C VAL A 21 -13.25 -12.76 34.63
N ILE A 22 -13.73 -12.29 35.79
CA ILE A 22 -15.14 -12.03 36.06
C ILE A 22 -15.70 -10.94 35.14
N ASN A 23 -14.99 -9.84 34.95
CA ASN A 23 -15.42 -8.73 34.10
C ASN A 23 -15.61 -9.13 32.62
N LYS A 24 -14.96 -10.20 32.16
CA LYS A 24 -15.13 -10.70 30.80
C LYS A 24 -16.24 -11.72 30.63
N ASN A 25 -16.65 -12.37 31.70
CA ASN A 25 -17.69 -13.40 31.65
C ASN A 25 -18.35 -13.56 33.03
N ASN A 26 -19.46 -12.90 33.28
CA ASN A 26 -20.21 -12.94 34.55
C ASN A 26 -20.68 -14.34 34.93
N ASN A 27 -20.81 -15.28 33.99
CA ASN A 27 -21.29 -16.64 34.21
C ASN A 27 -20.17 -17.63 34.51
N ILE A 28 -18.92 -17.19 34.60
CA ILE A 28 -17.76 -18.04 34.87
C ILE A 28 -17.85 -18.76 36.22
N LEU A 29 -18.55 -18.19 37.20
CA LEU A 29 -18.68 -18.74 38.55
C LEU A 29 -19.66 -19.90 38.66
N GLU A 30 -20.48 -20.18 37.64
CA GLU A 30 -21.55 -21.17 37.67
C GLU A 30 -21.16 -22.53 37.05
N TYR A 31 -20.03 -22.62 36.32
CA TYR A 31 -19.69 -23.80 35.54
C TYR A 31 -18.34 -24.40 35.93
N GLY A 32 -18.34 -25.65 36.33
CA GLY A 32 -17.17 -26.54 36.37
C GLY A 32 -16.69 -26.94 37.75
N GLU A 33 -16.27 -28.21 37.85
CA GLU A 33 -15.54 -28.72 39.03
C GLU A 33 -14.14 -28.06 39.04
N TYR A 34 -13.78 -27.43 40.16
CA TYR A 34 -12.50 -26.73 40.30
C TYR A 34 -11.28 -27.62 40.02
N GLN A 35 -11.40 -28.94 40.20
CA GLN A 35 -10.34 -29.91 39.87
C GLN A 35 -10.04 -29.96 38.37
N ASP A 36 -11.03 -29.83 37.51
CA ASP A 36 -10.83 -29.84 36.06
C ASP A 36 -10.24 -28.52 35.57
N ILE A 37 -10.66 -27.40 36.19
CA ILE A 37 -10.03 -26.09 35.94
C ILE A 37 -8.57 -26.09 36.35
N ASP A 38 -8.20 -26.72 37.52
CA ASP A 38 -6.81 -26.82 37.96
C ASP A 38 -5.95 -27.67 37.00
N LYS A 39 -6.49 -28.78 36.50
CA LYS A 39 -5.81 -29.62 35.49
C LYS A 39 -5.55 -28.82 34.22
N THR A 40 -6.56 -28.07 33.75
CA THR A 40 -6.48 -27.26 32.54
C THR A 40 -5.47 -26.12 32.70
N LEU A 41 -5.52 -25.38 33.81
CA LEU A 41 -4.59 -24.31 34.11
C LEU A 41 -3.15 -24.83 34.25
N ASN A 42 -2.98 -25.99 34.92
CA ASN A 42 -1.66 -26.62 35.03
C ASN A 42 -1.09 -26.93 33.64
N TYR A 43 -1.89 -27.52 32.76
CA TYR A 43 -1.46 -27.83 31.41
C TYR A 43 -1.10 -26.56 30.62
N LEU A 44 -1.97 -25.54 30.61
CA LEU A 44 -1.75 -24.29 29.90
C LEU A 44 -0.49 -23.55 30.39
N VAL A 45 -0.31 -23.45 31.73
CA VAL A 45 0.76 -22.63 32.32
C VAL A 45 2.07 -23.39 32.38
N LYS A 46 2.06 -24.66 32.78
CA LYS A 46 3.27 -25.44 33.03
C LYS A 46 3.80 -26.17 31.82
N GLU A 47 2.93 -26.70 30.96
CA GLU A 47 3.34 -27.46 29.78
C GLU A 47 3.37 -26.59 28.51
N LEU A 48 2.36 -25.73 28.29
CA LEU A 48 2.33 -24.85 27.12
C LEU A 48 2.97 -23.48 27.37
N HIS A 49 3.43 -23.19 28.60
CA HIS A 49 4.06 -21.92 28.98
C HIS A 49 3.23 -20.66 28.66
N ILE A 50 1.90 -20.77 28.70
CA ILE A 50 1.00 -19.65 28.44
C ILE A 50 0.92 -18.77 29.69
N SER A 51 1.17 -17.46 29.49
CA SER A 51 1.14 -16.51 30.61
C SER A 51 -0.27 -16.30 31.15
N ALA A 52 -0.38 -16.02 32.45
CA ALA A 52 -1.63 -15.63 33.12
C ALA A 52 -2.39 -14.53 32.38
N ARG A 53 -1.67 -13.48 31.93
CA ARG A 53 -2.23 -12.36 31.16
C ARG A 53 -2.91 -12.82 29.85
N ASN A 54 -2.40 -13.86 29.20
CA ASN A 54 -3.02 -14.38 27.98
C ASN A 54 -4.27 -15.19 28.31
N ILE A 55 -4.27 -15.96 29.40
CA ILE A 55 -5.47 -16.68 29.89
C ILE A 55 -6.57 -15.69 30.28
N GLU A 56 -6.25 -14.57 30.94
CA GLU A 56 -7.17 -13.49 31.27
C GLU A 56 -7.86 -12.89 30.02
N LYS A 57 -7.24 -13.00 28.86
CA LYS A 57 -7.84 -12.54 27.58
C LYS A 57 -8.87 -13.54 27.01
N CYS A 58 -8.72 -14.84 27.29
CA CYS A 58 -9.59 -15.92 26.84
C CYS A 58 -9.99 -16.83 28.01
N PRO A 59 -10.76 -16.31 29.01
CA PRO A 59 -11.04 -17.07 30.25
C PRO A 59 -11.79 -18.38 30.01
N SER A 60 -12.60 -18.46 28.96
CA SER A 60 -13.37 -19.66 28.62
C SER A 60 -12.53 -20.91 28.37
N ILE A 61 -11.24 -20.76 28.06
CA ILE A 61 -10.34 -21.91 27.83
C ILE A 61 -10.16 -22.75 29.11
N MET A 62 -10.31 -22.14 30.29
CA MET A 62 -10.16 -22.85 31.58
C MET A 62 -11.18 -23.96 31.78
N TYR A 63 -12.32 -23.87 31.08
CA TYR A 63 -13.41 -24.86 31.15
C TYR A 63 -13.34 -25.93 30.05
N MET A 64 -12.37 -25.82 29.15
CA MET A 64 -12.15 -26.84 28.13
C MET A 64 -11.43 -28.06 28.75
N ALA A 65 -11.89 -29.25 28.43
CA ALA A 65 -11.21 -30.46 28.84
C ALA A 65 -9.77 -30.50 28.30
N VAL A 66 -8.80 -30.85 29.15
CA VAL A 66 -7.38 -30.88 28.80
C VAL A 66 -7.11 -31.71 27.55
N ASN A 67 -7.78 -32.86 27.41
CA ASN A 67 -7.62 -33.72 26.23
C ASN A 67 -7.98 -33.00 24.92
N ASN A 68 -9.04 -32.20 24.93
CA ASN A 68 -9.45 -31.40 23.76
C ASN A 68 -8.39 -30.33 23.42
N ILE A 69 -7.84 -29.69 24.45
CA ILE A 69 -6.75 -28.71 24.25
C ILE A 69 -5.50 -29.40 23.68
N LYS A 70 -5.12 -30.58 24.20
CA LYS A 70 -4.00 -31.36 23.68
C LYS A 70 -4.20 -31.73 22.22
N GLU A 71 -5.37 -32.27 21.88
CA GLU A 71 -5.71 -32.67 20.52
C GLU A 71 -5.67 -31.46 19.56
N ASN A 72 -6.22 -30.32 19.96
CA ASN A 72 -6.17 -29.09 19.18
C ASN A 72 -4.74 -28.56 19.02
N TYR A 73 -3.94 -28.60 20.07
CA TYR A 73 -2.56 -28.15 20.04
C TYR A 73 -1.69 -29.02 19.12
N GLU A 74 -1.79 -30.34 19.24
CA GLU A 74 -1.10 -31.30 18.35
C GLU A 74 -1.51 -31.07 16.89
N PHE A 75 -2.80 -30.86 16.64
CA PHE A 75 -3.31 -30.53 15.31
C PHE A 75 -2.70 -29.22 14.77
N LEU A 76 -2.63 -28.17 15.57
CA LEU A 76 -2.03 -26.89 15.17
C LEU A 76 -0.54 -27.00 14.84
N ILE A 77 0.22 -27.82 15.60
CA ILE A 77 1.66 -28.04 15.35
C ILE A 77 1.88 -28.80 14.04
N THR A 78 1.04 -29.78 13.73
CA THR A 78 1.17 -30.60 12.51
C THR A 78 0.74 -29.85 11.25
N THR A 79 -0.05 -28.80 11.39
CA THR A 79 -0.49 -27.95 10.28
C THR A 79 0.46 -26.76 10.09
N LYS A 80 0.52 -26.18 8.87
CA LYS A 80 1.30 -24.97 8.60
C LYS A 80 0.54 -23.69 9.00
N ILE A 81 -0.24 -23.74 10.07
CA ILE A 81 -1.02 -22.59 10.55
C ILE A 81 -0.09 -21.65 11.33
N ASN A 82 -0.22 -20.34 11.04
CA ASN A 82 0.51 -19.32 11.79
C ASN A 82 -0.08 -19.16 13.20
N THR A 83 0.68 -19.61 14.22
CA THR A 83 0.32 -19.51 15.64
C THR A 83 1.00 -18.36 16.39
N SER A 84 1.61 -17.42 15.68
CA SER A 84 2.34 -16.29 16.29
C SER A 84 1.45 -15.38 17.15
N ASN A 85 0.14 -15.28 16.84
CA ASN A 85 -0.82 -14.55 17.67
C ASN A 85 -1.39 -15.49 18.74
N ILE A 86 -0.84 -15.41 19.96
CA ILE A 86 -1.22 -16.26 21.08
C ILE A 86 -2.69 -16.12 21.48
N GLU A 87 -3.28 -14.92 21.39
CA GLU A 87 -4.69 -14.70 21.72
C GLU A 87 -5.60 -15.47 20.76
N THR A 88 -5.35 -15.37 19.45
CA THR A 88 -6.09 -16.11 18.43
C THR A 88 -5.89 -17.61 18.59
N THR A 89 -4.66 -18.04 18.89
CA THR A 89 -4.32 -19.46 19.13
C THR A 89 -5.11 -20.02 20.31
N LEU A 90 -5.21 -19.31 21.44
CA LEU A 90 -6.01 -19.73 22.61
C LEU A 90 -7.49 -19.90 22.26
N HIS A 91 -8.03 -18.99 21.46
CA HIS A 91 -9.41 -19.11 20.99
C HIS A 91 -9.62 -20.34 20.09
N ILE A 92 -8.64 -20.74 19.30
CA ILE A 92 -8.70 -21.97 18.49
C ILE A 92 -8.61 -23.19 19.38
N LEU A 93 -7.68 -23.20 20.35
CA LEU A 93 -7.54 -24.29 21.34
C LEU A 93 -8.83 -24.53 22.12
N ASN A 94 -9.65 -23.50 22.31
CA ASN A 94 -10.95 -23.55 22.95
C ASN A 94 -12.12 -23.98 22.00
N THR A 95 -11.80 -24.60 20.86
CA THR A 95 -12.79 -25.07 19.89
C THR A 95 -12.95 -26.59 20.03
N ASN A 96 -14.13 -27.12 19.73
CA ASN A 96 -14.32 -28.58 19.68
C ASN A 96 -13.37 -29.18 18.62
N PRO A 97 -12.56 -30.22 18.97
CA PRO A 97 -11.54 -30.77 18.06
C PRO A 97 -12.08 -31.27 16.72
N LYS A 98 -13.25 -31.91 16.74
CA LYS A 98 -13.92 -32.36 15.51
C LYS A 98 -14.27 -31.20 14.60
N ASN A 99 -14.93 -30.18 15.15
CA ASN A 99 -15.32 -28.99 14.39
C ASN A 99 -14.10 -28.25 13.84
N LEU A 100 -13.02 -28.14 14.63
CA LEU A 100 -11.78 -27.53 14.20
C LEU A 100 -11.20 -28.22 12.97
N LYS A 101 -11.08 -29.55 13.00
CA LYS A 101 -10.53 -30.35 11.91
C LYS A 101 -11.42 -30.29 10.65
N GLU A 102 -12.71 -30.39 10.82
CA GLU A 102 -13.67 -30.31 9.71
C GLU A 102 -13.62 -28.94 9.05
N THR A 103 -13.67 -27.86 9.82
CA THR A 103 -13.60 -26.48 9.28
C THR A 103 -12.24 -26.22 8.61
N TYR A 104 -11.14 -26.69 9.22
CA TYR A 104 -9.81 -26.59 8.60
C TYR A 104 -9.76 -27.24 7.22
N ASN A 105 -10.22 -28.50 7.12
CA ASN A 105 -10.21 -29.23 5.85
C ASN A 105 -11.11 -28.56 4.81
N TYR A 106 -12.28 -28.07 5.22
CA TYR A 106 -13.17 -27.35 4.32
C TYR A 106 -12.52 -26.07 3.78
N VAL A 107 -11.97 -25.24 4.68
CA VAL A 107 -11.35 -23.95 4.28
C VAL A 107 -10.06 -24.19 3.49
N LEU A 108 -9.25 -25.19 3.86
CA LEU A 108 -8.03 -25.54 3.12
C LEU A 108 -8.34 -25.92 1.67
N ASN A 109 -9.33 -26.78 1.47
CA ASN A 109 -9.69 -27.30 0.14
C ASN A 109 -10.34 -26.24 -0.76
N ASN A 110 -11.17 -25.36 -0.20
CA ASN A 110 -11.92 -24.37 -0.99
C ASN A 110 -11.22 -23.01 -1.12
N TYR A 111 -10.39 -22.63 -0.14
CA TYR A 111 -9.78 -21.30 -0.04
C TYR A 111 -8.25 -21.33 -0.05
N GLY A 112 -7.64 -22.39 0.48
CA GLY A 112 -6.19 -22.54 0.60
C GLY A 112 -5.63 -22.08 1.95
N ILE A 113 -4.39 -22.52 2.22
CA ILE A 113 -3.70 -22.26 3.50
C ILE A 113 -3.43 -20.77 3.76
N GLU A 114 -3.29 -19.96 2.71
CA GLU A 114 -3.03 -18.53 2.85
C GLU A 114 -4.20 -17.79 3.48
N TYR A 115 -5.44 -18.17 3.15
CA TYR A 115 -6.63 -17.60 3.79
C TYR A 115 -6.71 -17.96 5.26
N ILE A 116 -6.38 -19.21 5.63
CA ILE A 116 -6.31 -19.65 7.03
C ILE A 116 -5.27 -18.83 7.79
N ASN A 117 -4.06 -18.69 7.24
CA ASN A 117 -2.97 -17.95 7.88
C ASN A 117 -3.23 -16.45 8.00
N ARG A 118 -3.95 -15.85 7.06
CA ARG A 118 -4.39 -14.45 7.12
C ARG A 118 -5.47 -14.24 8.17
N THR A 119 -6.38 -15.22 8.36
CA THR A 119 -7.58 -15.08 9.18
C THR A 119 -7.87 -16.37 9.92
N THR A 120 -6.98 -16.76 10.83
CA THR A 120 -7.08 -18.02 11.60
C THR A 120 -8.37 -18.15 12.40
N SER A 121 -9.04 -17.04 12.75
CA SER A 121 -10.36 -17.04 13.41
C SER A 121 -11.47 -17.73 12.61
N ILE A 122 -11.31 -17.93 11.29
CA ILE A 122 -12.28 -18.69 10.47
C ILE A 122 -12.43 -20.13 10.96
N LEU A 123 -11.39 -20.71 11.56
CA LEU A 123 -11.42 -22.06 12.09
C LEU A 123 -12.40 -22.28 13.27
N ARG A 124 -12.94 -21.20 13.80
CA ARG A 124 -13.98 -21.21 14.85
C ARG A 124 -15.40 -21.09 14.29
N THR A 125 -15.53 -20.91 12.97
CA THR A 125 -16.81 -20.72 12.30
C THR A 125 -17.35 -22.07 11.82
N SER A 126 -18.66 -22.31 11.97
CA SER A 126 -19.26 -23.54 11.45
C SER A 126 -19.25 -23.56 9.92
N ILE A 127 -19.10 -24.74 9.34
CA ILE A 127 -19.12 -24.94 7.88
C ILE A 127 -20.45 -24.48 7.30
N ASP A 128 -21.56 -24.74 7.98
CA ASP A 128 -22.90 -24.33 7.51
C ASP A 128 -23.02 -22.82 7.37
N ARG A 129 -22.45 -22.07 8.34
CA ARG A 129 -22.39 -20.62 8.24
C ARG A 129 -21.54 -20.16 7.06
N ILE A 130 -20.39 -20.79 6.83
CA ILE A 130 -19.54 -20.45 5.68
C ILE A 130 -20.31 -20.68 4.38
N LYS A 131 -20.95 -21.84 4.22
CA LYS A 131 -21.75 -22.18 3.03
C LYS A 131 -22.91 -21.22 2.77
N GLN A 132 -23.67 -20.85 3.81
CA GLN A 132 -24.73 -19.86 3.69
C GLN A 132 -24.23 -18.49 3.19
N ILE A 133 -23.01 -18.11 3.56
CA ILE A 133 -22.40 -16.85 3.13
C ILE A 133 -21.81 -16.97 1.72
N GLU A 134 -21.30 -18.14 1.34
CA GLU A 134 -20.87 -18.43 -0.03
C GLU A 134 -21.98 -18.19 -1.07
N GLU A 135 -23.23 -18.42 -0.69
CA GLU A 135 -24.40 -18.12 -1.55
C GLU A 135 -24.58 -16.61 -1.81
N LEU A 136 -24.01 -15.74 -0.95
CA LEU A 136 -24.17 -14.30 -1.04
C LEU A 136 -23.02 -13.61 -1.80
N PHE A 137 -21.84 -14.24 -1.88
CA PHE A 137 -20.64 -13.64 -2.42
C PHE A 137 -19.82 -14.61 -3.29
N ASN A 138 -19.40 -14.14 -4.46
CA ASN A 138 -18.40 -14.84 -5.29
C ASN A 138 -16.95 -14.55 -4.81
N ASP A 139 -16.73 -13.46 -4.08
CA ASP A 139 -15.41 -13.06 -3.58
C ASP A 139 -15.08 -13.81 -2.29
N LYS A 140 -14.06 -14.66 -2.34
CA LYS A 140 -13.58 -15.46 -1.20
C LYS A 140 -13.19 -14.62 0.02
N SER A 141 -12.64 -13.43 -0.19
CA SER A 141 -12.24 -12.54 0.91
C SER A 141 -13.45 -11.96 1.64
N LEU A 142 -14.53 -11.64 0.90
CA LEU A 142 -15.79 -11.18 1.47
C LEU A 142 -16.49 -12.30 2.25
N VAL A 143 -16.50 -13.53 1.71
CA VAL A 143 -17.03 -14.70 2.42
C VAL A 143 -16.35 -14.89 3.77
N ILE A 144 -15.03 -14.90 3.80
CA ILE A 144 -14.27 -15.07 5.05
C ILE A 144 -14.58 -13.91 6.02
N SER A 145 -14.59 -12.67 5.55
CA SER A 145 -14.84 -11.50 6.38
C SER A 145 -16.22 -11.49 6.99
N ALA A 146 -17.24 -11.87 6.23
CA ALA A 146 -18.62 -11.98 6.70
C ALA A 146 -18.79 -13.19 7.66
N ALA A 147 -18.14 -14.33 7.36
CA ALA A 147 -18.24 -15.55 8.16
C ALA A 147 -17.70 -15.38 9.58
N ILE A 148 -16.57 -14.66 9.74
CA ILE A 148 -15.98 -14.38 11.05
C ILE A 148 -16.64 -13.23 11.80
N SER A 149 -17.53 -12.45 11.16
CA SER A 149 -18.25 -11.37 11.81
C SER A 149 -19.18 -11.91 12.90
N ARG A 150 -19.54 -11.05 13.86
CA ARG A 150 -20.54 -11.40 14.89
C ARG A 150 -21.97 -11.22 14.42
N ASN A 151 -22.19 -10.67 13.23
CA ASN A 151 -23.50 -10.41 12.66
C ASN A 151 -24.19 -11.73 12.29
N ASN A 152 -25.48 -11.88 12.57
CA ASN A 152 -26.27 -13.00 12.07
C ASN A 152 -26.56 -12.86 10.56
N MET A 153 -27.15 -13.87 9.95
CA MET A 153 -27.41 -13.90 8.50
C MET A 153 -28.34 -12.77 8.04
N ASP A 154 -29.35 -12.42 8.83
CA ASP A 154 -30.31 -11.36 8.48
C ASP A 154 -29.61 -10.00 8.50
N GLU A 155 -28.74 -9.79 9.48
CA GLU A 155 -27.94 -8.56 9.57
C GLU A 155 -26.94 -8.45 8.43
N ILE A 156 -26.30 -9.55 8.03
CA ILE A 156 -25.40 -9.57 6.87
C ILE A 156 -26.16 -9.18 5.59
N LYS A 157 -27.38 -9.69 5.39
CA LYS A 157 -28.23 -9.33 4.25
C LYS A 157 -28.60 -7.84 4.28
N LYS A 158 -29.00 -7.30 5.44
CA LYS A 158 -29.27 -5.87 5.61
C LYS A 158 -28.05 -5.01 5.27
N ILE A 159 -26.87 -5.39 5.74
CA ILE A 159 -25.62 -4.70 5.41
C ILE A 159 -25.40 -4.66 3.90
N ILE A 160 -25.59 -5.78 3.21
CA ILE A 160 -25.48 -5.87 1.74
C ILE A 160 -26.47 -4.92 1.07
N ASP A 161 -27.72 -4.90 1.51
CA ASP A 161 -28.77 -4.06 0.94
C ASP A 161 -28.48 -2.57 1.15
N VAL A 162 -28.01 -2.18 2.34
CA VAL A 162 -27.58 -0.81 2.64
C VAL A 162 -26.43 -0.37 1.74
N CYS A 163 -25.42 -1.22 1.57
CA CYS A 163 -24.30 -0.92 0.69
C CYS A 163 -24.75 -0.79 -0.78
N LYS A 164 -25.57 -1.71 -1.28
CA LYS A 164 -26.10 -1.68 -2.65
C LYS A 164 -26.95 -0.43 -2.91
N LYS A 165 -27.88 -0.11 -2.00
CA LYS A 165 -28.74 1.07 -2.09
C LYS A 165 -27.96 2.38 -2.22
N ASN A 166 -26.81 2.46 -1.59
CA ASN A 166 -25.96 3.65 -1.58
C ASN A 166 -24.79 3.60 -2.54
N ASN A 167 -24.72 2.62 -3.47
CA ASN A 167 -23.63 2.40 -4.42
C ASN A 167 -22.25 2.30 -3.75
N ILE A 168 -22.17 1.67 -2.57
CA ILE A 168 -20.93 1.52 -1.82
C ILE A 168 -20.35 0.13 -2.10
N SER A 169 -19.07 0.10 -2.42
CA SER A 169 -18.33 -1.16 -2.57
C SER A 169 -18.29 -1.91 -1.24
N ILE A 170 -18.79 -3.14 -1.24
CA ILE A 170 -18.76 -4.01 -0.05
C ILE A 170 -17.31 -4.41 0.20
N THR A 171 -16.81 -4.08 1.38
CA THR A 171 -15.48 -4.48 1.86
C THR A 171 -15.62 -5.27 3.16
N GLY A 172 -14.60 -6.05 3.53
CA GLY A 172 -14.65 -6.82 4.79
C GLY A 172 -14.90 -5.97 6.05
N ASN A 173 -14.58 -4.68 6.00
CA ASN A 173 -14.76 -3.79 7.15
C ASN A 173 -16.21 -3.45 7.47
N VAL A 174 -17.12 -3.47 6.49
CA VAL A 174 -18.56 -3.20 6.75
C VAL A 174 -19.15 -4.22 7.71
N PHE A 175 -18.69 -5.48 7.67
CA PHE A 175 -19.18 -6.55 8.55
C PHE A 175 -18.75 -6.43 10.02
N LYS A 176 -17.96 -5.41 10.35
CA LYS A 176 -17.60 -5.08 11.75
C LYS A 176 -18.64 -4.20 12.44
N LYS A 177 -19.63 -3.73 11.69
CA LYS A 177 -20.68 -2.81 12.14
C LYS A 177 -22.07 -3.42 11.95
N ALA A 178 -23.06 -2.91 12.67
CA ALA A 178 -24.45 -3.16 12.38
C ALA A 178 -24.93 -2.29 11.21
N SER A 179 -25.97 -2.73 10.50
CA SER A 179 -26.54 -2.03 9.33
C SER A 179 -26.98 -0.60 9.66
N GLU A 180 -27.57 -0.39 10.83
CA GLU A 180 -27.99 0.94 11.31
C GLU A 180 -26.80 1.90 11.49
N GLU A 181 -25.67 1.40 12.00
CA GLU A 181 -24.47 2.22 12.17
C GLU A 181 -23.81 2.53 10.82
N ILE A 182 -23.88 1.59 9.87
CA ILE A 182 -23.41 1.81 8.50
C ILE A 182 -24.22 2.93 7.83
N GLU A 183 -25.55 2.93 7.99
CA GLU A 183 -26.40 4.01 7.46
C GLU A 183 -26.05 5.38 8.04
N LYS A 184 -25.80 5.46 9.36
CA LYS A 184 -25.33 6.71 10.00
C LYS A 184 -23.98 7.16 9.45
N ILE A 185 -23.03 6.25 9.34
CA ILE A 185 -21.70 6.54 8.76
C ILE A 185 -21.84 7.08 7.33
N ILE A 186 -22.64 6.43 6.50
CA ILE A 186 -22.91 6.85 5.12
C ILE A 186 -23.47 8.26 5.08
N LYS A 187 -24.48 8.54 5.90
CA LYS A 187 -25.12 9.85 6.02
C LYS A 187 -24.09 10.93 6.37
N VAL A 188 -23.30 10.73 7.42
CA VAL A 188 -22.26 11.67 7.85
C VAL A 188 -21.22 11.90 6.73
N CYS A 189 -20.79 10.85 6.04
CA CYS A 189 -19.83 10.97 4.95
C CYS A 189 -20.40 11.77 3.77
N ILE A 190 -21.64 11.54 3.35
CA ILE A 190 -22.31 12.26 2.26
C ILE A 190 -22.49 13.74 2.61
N GLU A 191 -23.01 14.06 3.79
CA GLU A 191 -23.23 15.43 4.27
C GLU A 191 -21.93 16.24 4.34
N ASN A 192 -20.79 15.58 4.48
CA ASN A 192 -19.49 16.20 4.62
C ASN A 192 -18.59 16.06 3.38
N ASN A 193 -19.11 15.54 2.26
CA ASN A 193 -18.38 15.28 1.02
C ASN A 193 -17.14 14.40 1.19
N ILE A 194 -17.24 13.37 2.05
CA ILE A 194 -16.16 12.42 2.33
C ILE A 194 -16.33 11.19 1.45
N SER A 195 -15.25 10.78 0.77
CA SER A 195 -15.25 9.52 0.02
C SER A 195 -15.42 8.33 0.97
N ILE A 196 -16.47 7.54 0.76
CA ILE A 196 -16.77 6.36 1.57
C ILE A 196 -15.83 5.22 1.14
N THR A 197 -14.76 5.04 1.89
CA THR A 197 -13.81 3.94 1.72
C THR A 197 -13.93 2.94 2.85
N GLY A 198 -13.35 1.74 2.71
CA GLY A 198 -13.36 0.74 3.76
C GLY A 198 -12.84 1.24 5.13
N ASN A 199 -12.02 2.29 5.14
CA ASN A 199 -11.43 2.81 6.37
C ASN A 199 -12.42 3.54 7.28
N VAL A 200 -13.45 4.20 6.74
CA VAL A 200 -14.46 4.89 7.56
C VAL A 200 -15.20 3.92 8.47
N PHE A 201 -15.40 2.66 8.04
CA PHE A 201 -16.08 1.63 8.82
C PHE A 201 -15.27 1.08 10.00
N HIS A 202 -14.04 1.55 10.22
CA HIS A 202 -13.32 1.30 11.48
C HIS A 202 -13.82 2.18 12.63
N LYS A 203 -14.56 3.25 12.33
CA LYS A 203 -15.05 4.25 13.28
C LYS A 203 -16.55 4.16 13.48
N THR A 204 -17.05 4.77 14.56
CA THR A 204 -18.47 5.07 14.70
C THR A 204 -18.81 6.38 13.99
N SER A 205 -20.09 6.61 13.69
CA SER A 205 -20.54 7.87 13.09
C SER A 205 -20.17 9.08 13.95
N GLU A 206 -20.30 8.98 15.26
CA GLU A 206 -19.92 10.03 16.22
C GLU A 206 -18.41 10.32 16.23
N GLU A 207 -17.58 9.28 16.10
CA GLU A 207 -16.13 9.46 16.04
C GLU A 207 -15.71 10.07 14.70
N ILE A 208 -16.39 9.75 13.61
CA ILE A 208 -16.18 10.37 12.30
C ILE A 208 -16.48 11.87 12.36
N GLU A 209 -17.58 12.28 12.98
CA GLU A 209 -17.92 13.70 13.18
C GLU A 209 -16.82 14.45 13.94
N LYS A 210 -16.34 13.89 15.04
CA LYS A 210 -15.22 14.48 15.80
C LYS A 210 -13.94 14.60 14.94
N ILE A 211 -13.62 13.59 14.15
CA ILE A 211 -12.47 13.63 13.24
C ILE A 211 -12.65 14.73 12.19
N ILE A 212 -13.86 14.88 11.64
CA ILE A 212 -14.20 15.93 10.68
C ILE A 212 -13.95 17.31 11.28
N ASP A 213 -14.44 17.56 12.49
CA ASP A 213 -14.26 18.83 13.17
C ASP A 213 -12.78 19.16 13.41
N VAL A 214 -12.01 18.21 13.90
CA VAL A 214 -10.55 18.38 14.08
C VAL A 214 -9.86 18.68 12.77
N CYS A 215 -10.15 17.95 11.71
CA CYS A 215 -9.55 18.16 10.40
C CYS A 215 -9.92 19.53 9.80
N ARG A 216 -11.18 19.95 9.87
CA ARG A 216 -11.64 21.27 9.39
C ARG A 216 -10.99 22.41 10.14
N ASN A 217 -10.98 22.37 11.47
CA ASN A 217 -10.37 23.40 12.31
C ASN A 217 -8.85 23.57 12.08
N ASN A 218 -8.22 22.56 11.48
CA ASN A 218 -6.78 22.58 11.19
C ASN A 218 -6.45 22.64 9.70
N ASN A 219 -7.43 22.81 8.80
CA ASN A 219 -7.28 22.82 7.34
C ASN A 219 -6.60 21.56 6.80
N ILE A 220 -6.95 20.39 7.35
CA ILE A 220 -6.39 19.11 6.92
C ILE A 220 -7.32 18.45 5.91
N THR A 221 -6.75 18.00 4.79
CA THR A 221 -7.47 17.22 3.80
C THR A 221 -7.87 15.87 4.37
N MET A 222 -9.15 15.57 4.38
CA MET A 222 -9.69 14.29 4.86
C MET A 222 -9.40 13.17 3.85
N THR A 223 -8.36 12.41 4.14
CA THR A 223 -8.01 11.19 3.41
C THR A 223 -8.41 9.95 4.21
N GLY A 224 -8.51 8.80 3.56
CA GLY A 224 -8.87 7.55 4.27
C GLY A 224 -7.98 7.20 5.47
N SER A 225 -6.75 7.71 5.51
CA SER A 225 -5.80 7.45 6.61
C SER A 225 -6.16 8.15 7.92
N VAL A 226 -6.87 9.29 7.91
CA VAL A 226 -7.28 9.96 9.16
C VAL A 226 -8.24 9.10 9.97
N PHE A 227 -9.02 8.22 9.31
CA PHE A 227 -9.95 7.31 9.98
C PHE A 227 -9.27 6.06 10.57
N MET A 228 -7.94 5.94 10.45
CA MET A 228 -7.18 4.85 11.08
C MET A 228 -6.81 5.16 12.54
N THR A 229 -6.94 6.42 12.97
CA THR A 229 -6.61 6.86 14.33
C THR A 229 -7.80 7.59 15.00
N THR A 230 -7.68 7.99 16.27
CA THR A 230 -8.74 8.72 17.01
C THR A 230 -8.62 10.23 16.83
N SER A 231 -9.70 10.97 17.09
CA SER A 231 -9.70 12.43 17.03
C SER A 231 -8.66 13.06 17.96
N GLU A 232 -8.51 12.54 19.18
CA GLU A 232 -7.52 13.01 20.16
C GLU A 232 -6.08 12.76 19.69
N GLU A 233 -5.84 11.62 19.04
CA GLU A 233 -4.51 11.32 18.52
C GLU A 233 -4.18 12.16 17.28
N ILE A 234 -5.18 12.48 16.44
CA ILE A 234 -5.02 13.41 15.33
C ILE A 234 -4.55 14.79 15.85
N GLU A 235 -5.16 15.31 16.92
CA GLU A 235 -4.76 16.59 17.53
C GLU A 235 -3.30 16.55 17.98
N LYS A 236 -2.87 15.49 18.69
CA LYS A 236 -1.48 15.31 19.10
C LYS A 236 -0.52 15.26 17.91
N ILE A 237 -0.86 14.51 16.88
CA ILE A 237 -0.08 14.42 15.63
C ILE A 237 0.08 15.80 15.00
N ILE A 238 -1.00 16.58 14.92
CA ILE A 238 -0.97 17.95 14.38
C ILE A 238 -0.01 18.84 15.17
N ILE A 239 -0.07 18.79 16.48
CA ILE A 239 0.82 19.56 17.37
C ILE A 239 2.28 19.18 17.11
N VAL A 240 2.60 17.90 17.07
CA VAL A 240 3.96 17.40 16.81
C VAL A 240 4.45 17.83 15.42
N CYS A 241 3.62 17.68 14.40
CA CYS A 241 3.98 18.08 13.04
C CYS A 241 4.21 19.59 12.91
N LYS A 242 3.31 20.42 13.45
CA LYS A 242 3.45 21.89 13.44
C LYS A 242 4.71 22.35 14.18
N LYS A 243 4.98 21.80 15.37
CA LYS A 243 6.21 22.12 16.16
C LYS A 243 7.50 21.80 15.39
N ASN A 244 7.47 20.83 14.49
CA ASN A 244 8.64 20.34 13.78
C ASN A 244 8.69 20.78 12.30
N ASN A 245 7.78 21.65 11.84
CA ASN A 245 7.64 22.11 10.45
C ASN A 245 7.47 20.94 9.46
N ILE A 246 6.71 19.92 9.85
CA ILE A 246 6.41 18.76 9.01
C ILE A 246 5.03 18.97 8.36
N PRO A 247 4.90 18.81 7.04
CA PRO A 247 3.60 18.85 6.40
C PRO A 247 2.68 17.74 6.94
N VAL A 248 1.49 18.10 7.39
CA VAL A 248 0.49 17.14 7.85
C VAL A 248 -0.14 16.46 6.63
N THR A 249 0.43 15.34 6.23
CA THR A 249 -0.04 14.52 5.09
C THR A 249 -0.66 13.21 5.57
N GLY A 250 -1.37 12.50 4.69
CA GLY A 250 -2.05 11.25 5.03
C GLY A 250 -1.17 10.21 5.74
N ASN A 251 0.11 10.12 5.39
CA ASN A 251 1.00 9.09 5.94
C ASN A 251 1.32 9.28 7.44
N VAL A 252 1.28 10.51 7.96
CA VAL A 252 1.55 10.73 9.39
C VAL A 252 0.47 10.11 10.27
N PHE A 253 -0.78 10.02 9.78
CA PHE A 253 -1.89 9.40 10.51
C PHE A 253 -1.84 7.86 10.56
N LEU A 254 -0.84 7.25 9.93
CA LEU A 254 -0.56 5.82 10.07
C LEU A 254 0.33 5.51 11.30
N LYS A 255 0.73 6.53 12.04
CA LYS A 255 1.59 6.45 13.22
C LYS A 255 0.95 7.14 14.42
N THR A 256 1.40 6.78 15.62
CA THR A 256 1.08 7.55 16.84
C THR A 256 1.97 8.79 16.93
N SER A 257 1.53 9.80 17.67
CA SER A 257 2.30 11.01 17.93
C SER A 257 3.67 10.70 18.55
N GLU A 258 3.74 9.75 19.47
CA GLU A 258 4.98 9.27 20.09
C GLU A 258 5.95 8.65 19.08
N GLU A 259 5.42 7.84 18.15
CA GLU A 259 6.25 7.21 17.12
C GLU A 259 6.75 8.25 16.10
N ILE A 260 5.94 9.25 15.79
CA ILE A 260 6.35 10.38 14.94
C ILE A 260 7.52 11.14 15.59
N GLU A 261 7.49 11.40 16.91
CA GLU A 261 8.59 12.04 17.60
C GLU A 261 9.88 11.23 17.54
N LYS A 262 9.81 9.89 17.70
CA LYS A 262 10.96 8.99 17.52
C LYS A 262 11.50 9.05 16.11
N ILE A 263 10.63 8.98 15.10
CA ILE A 263 11.01 9.09 13.68
C ILE A 263 11.73 10.43 13.42
N ILE A 264 11.19 11.53 13.92
CA ILE A 264 11.80 12.87 13.79
C ILE A 264 13.22 12.89 14.37
N LYS A 265 13.40 12.31 15.56
CA LYS A 265 14.71 12.22 16.20
C LYS A 265 15.71 11.44 15.36
N VAL A 266 15.30 10.27 14.86
CA VAL A 266 16.16 9.42 13.99
C VAL A 266 16.52 10.15 12.70
N CYS A 267 15.55 10.76 12.02
CA CYS A 267 15.79 11.47 10.76
C CYS A 267 16.72 12.68 10.95
N ARG A 268 16.54 13.48 12.02
CA ARG A 268 17.41 14.62 12.33
C ARG A 268 18.84 14.21 12.64
N ASN A 269 19.01 13.17 13.44
CA ASN A 269 20.36 12.66 13.80
C ASN A 269 21.14 12.16 12.59
N ASN A 270 20.46 11.78 11.52
CA ASN A 270 21.06 11.24 10.31
C ASN A 270 20.92 12.17 9.09
N ASN A 271 20.51 13.44 9.28
CA ASN A 271 20.31 14.42 8.20
C ASN A 271 19.37 13.94 7.08
N ILE A 272 18.33 13.17 7.43
CA ILE A 272 17.38 12.63 6.46
C ILE A 272 16.21 13.60 6.29
N PRO A 273 15.86 13.99 5.06
CA PRO A 273 14.67 14.79 4.82
C PRO A 273 13.40 14.07 5.27
N MET A 274 12.56 14.73 6.05
CA MET A 274 11.28 14.18 6.51
C MET A 274 10.25 14.24 5.39
N THR A 275 10.32 13.27 4.48
CA THR A 275 9.33 13.06 3.42
C THR A 275 8.20 12.16 3.90
N GLY A 276 7.05 12.17 3.21
CA GLY A 276 5.91 11.32 3.59
C GLY A 276 6.23 9.83 3.66
N SER A 277 7.23 9.35 2.92
CA SER A 277 7.60 7.93 2.88
C SER A 277 8.27 7.43 4.17
N VAL A 278 8.95 8.28 4.95
CA VAL A 278 9.56 7.84 6.23
C VAL A 278 8.49 7.41 7.22
N PHE A 279 7.29 8.02 7.19
CA PHE A 279 6.18 7.66 8.08
C PHE A 279 5.49 6.34 7.70
N LEU A 280 5.90 5.67 6.63
CA LEU A 280 5.48 4.30 6.33
C LEU A 280 6.20 3.25 7.19
N LYS A 281 7.32 3.62 7.84
CA LYS A 281 8.16 2.74 8.65
C LYS A 281 8.09 3.11 10.14
N THR A 282 8.53 2.19 11.02
CA THR A 282 8.79 2.49 12.42
C THR A 282 10.18 3.13 12.58
N SER A 283 10.41 3.82 13.70
CA SER A 283 11.72 4.42 14.00
C SER A 283 12.84 3.37 14.00
N GLU A 284 12.60 2.18 14.56
CA GLU A 284 13.57 1.08 14.57
C GLU A 284 13.87 0.55 13.16
N GLU A 285 12.84 0.46 12.30
CA GLU A 285 13.05 0.01 10.91
C GLU A 285 13.80 1.08 10.09
N ILE A 286 13.54 2.35 10.34
CA ILE A 286 14.31 3.44 9.73
C ILE A 286 15.79 3.34 10.10
N GLU A 287 16.13 3.10 11.37
CA GLU A 287 17.53 2.91 11.82
C GLU A 287 18.20 1.73 11.10
N LYS A 288 17.51 0.59 10.96
CA LYS A 288 18.03 -0.57 10.19
C LYS A 288 18.26 -0.21 8.72
N ILE A 289 17.30 0.45 8.07
CA ILE A 289 17.43 0.90 6.69
C ILE A 289 18.63 1.83 6.52
N ILE A 290 18.79 2.81 7.42
CA ILE A 290 19.93 3.74 7.41
C ILE A 290 21.24 2.97 7.47
N LYS A 291 21.37 2.02 8.41
CA LYS A 291 22.55 1.19 8.58
C LYS A 291 22.90 0.45 7.28
N VAL A 292 21.93 -0.25 6.71
CA VAL A 292 22.11 -1.00 5.45
C VAL A 292 22.53 -0.07 4.31
N CYS A 293 21.93 1.12 4.19
CA CYS A 293 22.29 2.10 3.16
C CYS A 293 23.71 2.63 3.33
N ILE A 294 24.13 2.98 4.56
CA ILE A 294 25.48 3.47 4.85
C ILE A 294 26.53 2.38 4.55
N GLU A 295 26.34 1.17 5.04
CA GLU A 295 27.25 0.03 4.82
C GLU A 295 27.46 -0.31 3.34
N ASN A 296 26.49 0.02 2.50
CA ASN A 296 26.53 -0.24 1.06
C ASN A 296 26.73 0.99 0.19
N ASN A 297 27.04 2.15 0.77
CA ASN A 297 27.21 3.44 0.08
C ASN A 297 26.03 3.82 -0.81
N ILE A 298 24.79 3.57 -0.32
CA ILE A 298 23.55 3.89 -1.04
C ILE A 298 23.02 5.24 -0.55
N PRO A 299 22.70 6.18 -1.45
CA PRO A 299 22.05 7.43 -1.07
C PRO A 299 20.69 7.19 -0.39
N ILE A 300 20.50 7.74 0.80
CA ILE A 300 19.23 7.61 1.52
C ILE A 300 18.22 8.59 0.92
N THR A 301 17.36 8.07 0.04
CA THR A 301 16.27 8.81 -0.61
C THR A 301 14.93 8.33 -0.11
N GLY A 302 13.85 9.07 -0.37
CA GLY A 302 12.49 8.67 0.03
C GLY A 302 12.08 7.27 -0.45
N SER A 303 12.60 6.81 -1.57
CA SER A 303 12.25 5.50 -2.15
C SER A 303 12.76 4.30 -1.34
N VAL A 304 13.87 4.42 -0.59
CA VAL A 304 14.37 3.32 0.24
C VAL A 304 13.38 2.95 1.34
N PHE A 305 12.61 3.93 1.84
CA PHE A 305 11.59 3.70 2.88
C PHE A 305 10.31 3.01 2.36
N LEU A 306 10.22 2.71 1.07
CA LEU A 306 9.18 1.86 0.52
C LEU A 306 9.43 0.37 0.81
N LYS A 307 10.65 0.00 1.19
CA LYS A 307 11.12 -1.37 1.43
C LYS A 307 11.48 -1.60 2.90
N THR A 308 11.52 -2.86 3.33
CA THR A 308 12.13 -3.24 4.60
C THR A 308 13.65 -3.34 4.46
N SER A 309 14.38 -3.31 5.57
CA SER A 309 15.83 -3.49 5.57
C SER A 309 16.27 -4.80 4.90
N GLU A 310 15.55 -5.91 5.16
CA GLU A 310 15.81 -7.21 4.55
C GLU A 310 15.53 -7.23 3.03
N GLU A 311 14.49 -6.52 2.58
CA GLU A 311 14.19 -6.39 1.14
C GLU A 311 15.28 -5.56 0.44
N ILE A 312 15.77 -4.50 1.08
CA ILE A 312 16.87 -3.68 0.56
C ILE A 312 18.13 -4.52 0.39
N GLU A 313 18.50 -5.34 1.38
CA GLU A 313 19.65 -6.25 1.28
C GLU A 313 19.53 -7.22 0.11
N LYS A 314 18.34 -7.81 -0.10
CA LYS A 314 18.08 -8.68 -1.25
C LYS A 314 18.25 -7.94 -2.57
N ILE A 315 17.70 -6.73 -2.68
CA ILE A 315 17.83 -5.88 -3.88
C ILE A 315 19.30 -5.55 -4.14
N ILE A 316 20.06 -5.16 -3.10
CA ILE A 316 21.49 -4.86 -3.19
C ILE A 316 22.25 -6.07 -3.76
N LYS A 317 21.97 -7.27 -3.22
CA LYS A 317 22.63 -8.51 -3.67
C LYS A 317 22.39 -8.78 -5.17
N VAL A 318 21.14 -8.62 -5.62
CA VAL A 318 20.77 -8.79 -7.03
C VAL A 318 21.45 -7.75 -7.91
N CYS A 319 21.42 -6.47 -7.53
CA CYS A 319 22.05 -5.39 -8.27
C CYS A 319 23.57 -5.57 -8.38
N LYS A 320 24.27 -5.88 -7.27
CA LYS A 320 25.72 -6.14 -7.25
C LYS A 320 26.10 -7.34 -8.13
N LYS A 321 25.36 -8.46 -8.04
CA LYS A 321 25.57 -9.65 -8.88
C LYS A 321 25.51 -9.34 -10.38
N ASN A 322 24.72 -8.36 -10.77
CA ASN A 322 24.46 -8.01 -12.16
C ASN A 322 25.15 -6.70 -12.62
N ASN A 323 26.03 -6.11 -11.81
CA ASN A 323 26.71 -4.84 -12.07
C ASN A 323 25.73 -3.68 -12.37
N ILE A 324 24.60 -3.61 -11.66
CA ILE A 324 23.58 -2.56 -11.82
C ILE A 324 23.81 -1.49 -10.77
N SER A 325 23.82 -0.22 -11.20
CA SER A 325 23.85 0.91 -10.29
C SER A 325 22.60 0.97 -9.43
N ILE A 326 22.77 1.02 -8.11
CA ILE A 326 21.67 1.09 -7.16
C ILE A 326 21.20 2.55 -7.07
N THR A 327 20.13 2.85 -7.78
CA THR A 327 19.45 4.15 -7.78
C THR A 327 18.11 4.06 -7.08
N GLY A 328 17.47 5.19 -6.76
CA GLY A 328 16.15 5.20 -6.14
C GLY A 328 15.09 4.39 -6.87
N SER A 329 15.20 4.24 -8.18
CA SER A 329 14.22 3.53 -9.01
C SER A 329 14.15 2.02 -8.74
N VAL A 330 15.26 1.38 -8.33
CA VAL A 330 15.24 -0.07 -8.04
C VAL A 330 14.35 -0.42 -6.84
N PHE A 331 14.18 0.51 -5.90
CA PHE A 331 13.37 0.29 -4.70
C PHE A 331 11.84 0.32 -4.94
N TYR A 332 11.39 0.60 -6.16
CA TYR A 332 9.99 0.41 -6.55
C TYR A 332 9.65 -1.06 -6.86
N LYS A 333 10.66 -1.93 -6.98
CA LYS A 333 10.53 -3.35 -7.33
C LYS A 333 10.95 -4.27 -6.19
N THR A 334 10.48 -5.53 -6.24
CA THR A 334 11.03 -6.61 -5.41
C THR A 334 12.34 -7.13 -6.03
N ALA A 335 13.15 -7.85 -5.26
CA ALA A 335 14.37 -8.47 -5.78
C ALA A 335 14.07 -9.45 -6.94
N GLU A 336 12.97 -10.20 -6.84
CA GLU A 336 12.50 -11.15 -7.86
C GLU A 336 12.07 -10.43 -9.15
N ASP A 337 11.36 -9.30 -9.04
CA ASP A 337 10.96 -8.51 -10.21
C ASP A 337 12.20 -7.91 -10.90
N ILE A 338 13.19 -7.46 -10.13
CA ILE A 338 14.44 -6.96 -10.67
C ILE A 338 15.15 -8.07 -11.47
N GLU A 339 15.23 -9.30 -10.95
CA GLU A 339 15.83 -10.43 -11.66
C GLU A 339 15.12 -10.73 -12.98
N LYS A 340 13.78 -10.73 -13.00
CA LYS A 340 12.99 -10.90 -14.22
C LYS A 340 13.26 -9.80 -15.24
N ILE A 341 13.24 -8.53 -14.79
CA ILE A 341 13.54 -7.38 -15.65
C ILE A 341 14.95 -7.48 -16.25
N ILE A 342 15.95 -7.83 -15.43
CA ILE A 342 17.33 -8.02 -15.87
C ILE A 342 17.41 -9.09 -16.95
N LYS A 343 16.73 -10.21 -16.76
CA LYS A 343 16.68 -11.33 -17.72
C LYS A 343 16.14 -10.84 -19.06
N VAL A 344 14.98 -10.22 -19.08
CA VAL A 344 14.35 -9.69 -20.30
C VAL A 344 15.25 -8.66 -21.00
N CYS A 345 15.86 -7.74 -20.26
CA CYS A 345 16.76 -6.75 -20.83
C CYS A 345 18.01 -7.39 -21.45
N LYS A 346 18.63 -8.40 -20.80
CA LYS A 346 19.81 -9.10 -21.31
C LYS A 346 19.50 -9.92 -22.57
N GLU A 347 18.39 -10.66 -22.58
CA GLU A 347 17.94 -11.46 -23.72
C GLU A 347 17.68 -10.62 -24.97
N ASN A 348 17.31 -9.35 -24.79
CA ASN A 348 17.03 -8.40 -25.86
C ASN A 348 18.13 -7.35 -26.09
N ASN A 349 19.31 -7.50 -25.49
CA ASN A 349 20.44 -6.55 -25.58
C ASN A 349 20.07 -5.09 -25.23
N ILE A 350 19.18 -4.90 -24.22
CA ILE A 350 18.71 -3.59 -23.80
C ILE A 350 19.55 -3.08 -22.63
N PRO A 351 20.04 -1.82 -22.69
CA PRO A 351 20.73 -1.23 -21.56
C PRO A 351 19.81 -1.12 -20.32
N ILE A 352 20.25 -1.65 -19.18
CA ILE A 352 19.52 -1.60 -17.94
C ILE A 352 19.70 -0.21 -17.31
N THR A 353 18.72 0.66 -17.50
CA THR A 353 18.66 2.02 -16.95
C THR A 353 17.60 2.12 -15.86
N GLY A 354 17.63 3.21 -15.07
CA GLY A 354 16.62 3.43 -14.03
C GLY A 354 15.17 3.39 -14.52
N SER A 355 14.92 3.75 -15.77
CA SER A 355 13.56 3.79 -16.35
C SER A 355 12.90 2.41 -16.49
N VAL A 356 13.67 1.35 -16.71
CA VAL A 356 13.09 -0.01 -16.84
C VAL A 356 12.46 -0.49 -15.53
N PHE A 357 12.94 -0.03 -14.37
CA PHE A 357 12.40 -0.41 -13.06
C PHE A 357 11.06 0.25 -12.71
N HIS A 358 10.54 1.13 -13.57
CA HIS A 358 9.17 1.64 -13.45
C HIS A 358 8.14 0.73 -14.13
N LYS A 359 8.55 -0.29 -14.87
CA LYS A 359 7.73 -1.24 -15.61
C LYS A 359 7.78 -2.65 -15.02
N THR A 360 6.80 -3.49 -15.37
CA THR A 360 6.89 -4.94 -15.13
C THR A 360 7.72 -5.60 -16.24
N SER A 361 8.16 -6.85 -16.04
CA SER A 361 8.85 -7.60 -17.10
C SER A 361 7.96 -7.79 -18.33
N GLU A 362 6.69 -8.05 -18.11
CA GLU A 362 5.68 -8.24 -19.17
C GLU A 362 5.43 -6.94 -19.96
N ASP A 363 5.40 -5.78 -19.29
CA ASP A 363 5.28 -4.47 -19.97
C ASP A 363 6.51 -4.18 -20.82
N ILE A 364 7.70 -4.50 -20.31
CA ILE A 364 8.95 -4.34 -21.05
C ILE A 364 8.92 -5.21 -22.31
N GLU A 365 8.53 -6.48 -22.23
CA GLU A 365 8.42 -7.38 -23.37
C GLU A 365 7.44 -6.84 -24.44
N LYS A 366 6.27 -6.34 -24.03
CA LYS A 366 5.30 -5.71 -24.94
C LYS A 366 5.89 -4.50 -25.64
N ILE A 367 6.55 -3.61 -24.89
CA ILE A 367 7.20 -2.41 -25.46
C ILE A 367 8.29 -2.81 -26.46
N ILE A 368 9.11 -3.80 -26.13
CA ILE A 368 10.16 -4.34 -27.00
C ILE A 368 9.55 -4.84 -28.31
N LYS A 369 8.50 -5.66 -28.23
CA LYS A 369 7.80 -6.21 -29.39
C LYS A 369 7.30 -5.09 -30.30
N VAL A 370 6.61 -4.10 -29.74
CA VAL A 370 6.10 -2.95 -30.50
C VAL A 370 7.23 -2.17 -31.18
N CYS A 371 8.35 -1.95 -30.50
CA CYS A 371 9.50 -1.25 -31.07
C CYS A 371 10.16 -2.05 -32.21
N ILE A 372 10.36 -3.36 -32.06
CA ILE A 372 10.94 -4.24 -33.08
C ILE A 372 10.06 -4.29 -34.32
N GLU A 373 8.77 -4.53 -34.18
CA GLU A 373 7.79 -4.60 -35.29
C GLU A 373 7.72 -3.30 -36.11
N ASN A 374 8.12 -2.18 -35.49
CA ASN A 374 8.11 -0.87 -36.13
C ASN A 374 9.50 -0.32 -36.46
N ASN A 375 10.56 -1.12 -36.37
CA ASN A 375 11.95 -0.73 -36.61
C ASN A 375 12.40 0.50 -35.78
N ILE A 376 11.99 0.59 -34.52
CA ILE A 376 12.32 1.69 -33.63
C ILE A 376 13.44 1.26 -32.69
N ALA A 377 14.48 2.06 -32.60
CA ALA A 377 15.59 1.81 -31.68
C ALA A 377 15.10 1.82 -30.21
N ILE A 378 15.41 0.76 -29.47
CA ILE A 378 15.01 0.63 -28.07
C ILE A 378 16.01 1.38 -27.18
N THR A 379 15.58 2.47 -26.61
CA THR A 379 16.35 3.30 -25.67
C THR A 379 15.62 3.36 -24.32
N GLY A 380 16.33 3.77 -23.25
CA GLY A 380 15.71 3.91 -21.92
C GLY A 380 14.47 4.81 -21.90
N SER A 381 14.35 5.75 -22.83
CA SER A 381 13.22 6.67 -22.88
C SER A 381 11.89 6.03 -23.31
N VAL A 382 11.91 4.93 -24.07
CA VAL A 382 10.66 4.26 -24.49
C VAL A 382 9.91 3.63 -23.32
N PHE A 383 10.62 3.28 -22.24
CA PHE A 383 10.01 2.68 -21.04
C PHE A 383 9.33 3.69 -20.11
N ILE A 384 9.22 4.96 -20.48
CA ILE A 384 8.47 5.96 -19.74
C ILE A 384 6.96 5.77 -19.96
N LYS A 385 6.55 5.31 -21.15
CA LYS A 385 5.16 5.09 -21.57
C LYS A 385 4.72 3.64 -21.52
N THR A 386 3.40 3.42 -21.67
CA THR A 386 2.86 2.08 -21.89
C THR A 386 2.97 1.66 -23.36
N SER A 387 2.87 0.36 -23.65
CA SER A 387 2.86 -0.14 -25.03
C SER A 387 1.73 0.48 -25.86
N GLU A 388 0.53 0.61 -25.28
CA GLU A 388 -0.64 1.20 -25.94
C GLU A 388 -0.44 2.69 -26.28
N GLU A 389 0.21 3.45 -25.39
CA GLU A 389 0.52 4.86 -25.65
C GLU A 389 1.57 5.00 -26.78
N ILE A 390 2.54 4.09 -26.83
CA ILE A 390 3.54 4.03 -27.91
C ILE A 390 2.88 3.68 -29.23
N GLU A 391 2.03 2.65 -29.28
CA GLU A 391 1.28 2.27 -30.47
C GLU A 391 0.42 3.39 -31.03
N LYS A 392 -0.30 4.11 -30.17
CA LYS A 392 -1.07 5.29 -30.58
C LYS A 392 -0.20 6.36 -31.23
N SER A 393 0.99 6.60 -30.68
CA SER A 393 1.94 7.56 -31.25
C SER A 393 2.49 7.07 -32.60
N ILE A 394 2.81 5.79 -32.70
CA ILE A 394 3.29 5.15 -33.93
C ILE A 394 2.26 5.26 -35.04
N ASN A 395 1.01 4.86 -34.77
CA ASN A 395 -0.05 4.87 -35.77
C ASN A 395 -0.28 6.29 -36.30
N TYR A 396 -0.41 7.28 -35.40
CA TYR A 396 -0.55 8.67 -35.80
C TYR A 396 0.60 9.16 -36.68
N ILE A 397 1.85 8.86 -36.34
CA ILE A 397 3.02 9.29 -37.11
C ILE A 397 3.07 8.58 -38.46
N LYS A 398 2.82 7.26 -38.52
CA LYS A 398 2.82 6.52 -39.78
C LYS A 398 1.79 7.02 -40.78
N GLU A 399 0.56 7.27 -40.28
CA GLU A 399 -0.55 7.72 -41.09
C GLU A 399 -0.36 9.11 -41.68
N ASN A 400 0.30 10.03 -40.95
CA ASN A 400 0.37 11.44 -41.32
C ASN A 400 1.75 11.87 -41.84
N TYR A 401 2.86 11.22 -41.37
CA TYR A 401 4.24 11.69 -41.64
C TYR A 401 5.18 10.58 -42.17
N GLY A 402 4.79 9.33 -42.03
CA GLY A 402 5.55 8.19 -42.52
C GLY A 402 6.64 7.66 -41.56
N GLN A 403 7.20 6.52 -41.96
CA GLN A 403 8.15 5.73 -41.13
C GLN A 403 9.42 6.50 -40.72
N ALA A 404 9.89 7.43 -41.55
CA ALA A 404 11.11 8.19 -41.29
C ALA A 404 11.07 9.04 -40.01
N TYR A 405 9.89 9.35 -39.51
CA TYR A 405 9.67 10.14 -38.29
C TYR A 405 9.53 9.28 -37.03
N LEU A 406 9.54 7.96 -37.15
CA LEU A 406 9.46 7.05 -36.00
C LEU A 406 10.81 6.97 -35.28
N THR A 407 11.04 7.89 -34.36
CA THR A 407 12.21 7.87 -33.48
C THR A 407 11.79 7.73 -32.02
N PRO A 408 12.65 7.16 -31.15
CA PRO A 408 12.36 7.02 -29.72
C PRO A 408 11.93 8.35 -29.05
N LEU A 409 12.49 9.47 -29.51
CA LEU A 409 12.20 10.77 -28.96
C LEU A 409 10.82 11.30 -29.34
N ILE A 410 10.36 11.01 -30.57
CA ILE A 410 9.06 11.46 -31.09
C ILE A 410 7.93 10.60 -30.52
N ILE A 411 8.05 9.28 -30.62
CA ILE A 411 7.01 8.36 -30.12
C ILE A 411 6.79 8.47 -28.60
N ASN A 412 7.77 8.98 -27.89
CA ASN A 412 7.68 9.20 -26.45
C ASN A 412 6.85 10.45 -26.07
N LYS A 413 6.41 11.24 -27.04
CA LYS A 413 5.53 12.39 -26.82
C LYS A 413 4.06 11.98 -26.79
N ASN A 414 3.23 12.73 -26.06
CA ASN A 414 1.80 12.50 -26.04
C ASN A 414 1.22 12.73 -27.46
N VAL A 415 0.32 11.86 -27.91
CA VAL A 415 -0.30 11.94 -29.24
C VAL A 415 -1.02 13.27 -29.46
N GLU A 416 -1.77 13.75 -28.48
CA GLU A 416 -2.46 15.04 -28.59
C GLU A 416 -1.49 16.21 -28.72
N HIS A 417 -0.35 16.15 -28.06
CA HIS A 417 0.71 17.13 -28.24
C HIS A 417 1.31 17.07 -29.65
N LEU A 418 1.56 15.86 -30.17
CA LEU A 418 2.06 15.67 -31.54
C LEU A 418 1.06 16.20 -32.59
N LYS A 419 -0.24 15.97 -32.42
CA LYS A 419 -1.30 16.51 -33.28
C LYS A 419 -1.32 18.02 -33.34
N ASN A 420 -0.98 18.70 -32.26
CA ASN A 420 -0.94 20.16 -32.21
C ASN A 420 0.36 20.74 -32.78
N VAL A 421 1.50 20.09 -32.53
CA VAL A 421 2.82 20.66 -32.85
C VAL A 421 3.33 20.29 -34.23
N LEU A 422 3.18 19.03 -34.67
CA LEU A 422 3.75 18.57 -35.94
C LEU A 422 3.16 19.28 -37.17
N PRO A 423 1.82 19.48 -37.30
CA PRO A 423 1.25 20.22 -38.41
C PRO A 423 1.76 21.66 -38.49
N TYR A 424 1.97 22.31 -37.36
CA TYR A 424 2.54 23.66 -37.33
C TYR A 424 4.00 23.68 -37.79
N LEU A 425 4.82 22.75 -37.37
CA LEU A 425 6.22 22.62 -37.83
C LEU A 425 6.31 22.28 -39.32
N GLU A 426 5.34 21.51 -39.83
CA GLU A 426 5.21 21.22 -41.25
C GLU A 426 4.87 22.49 -42.05
N SER A 427 3.91 23.30 -41.58
CA SER A 427 3.53 24.59 -42.23
C SER A 427 4.70 25.59 -42.30
N LEU A 428 5.67 25.47 -41.40
CA LEU A 428 6.90 26.26 -41.40
C LEU A 428 8.02 25.66 -42.28
N GLY A 429 7.81 24.49 -42.89
CA GLY A 429 8.83 23.78 -43.68
C GLY A 429 10.00 23.21 -42.84
N VAL A 430 9.87 23.17 -41.52
CA VAL A 430 10.97 22.76 -40.61
C VAL A 430 10.77 21.36 -40.05
N LEU A 431 9.69 20.65 -40.37
CA LEU A 431 9.38 19.31 -39.90
C LEU A 431 10.52 18.30 -40.13
N PRO A 432 11.23 18.24 -41.26
CA PRO A 432 12.30 17.28 -41.49
C PRO A 432 13.45 17.35 -40.46
N TYR A 433 13.62 18.47 -39.78
CA TYR A 433 14.68 18.71 -38.81
C TYR A 433 14.32 18.18 -37.39
N VAL A 434 13.06 17.87 -37.14
CA VAL A 434 12.59 17.31 -35.86
C VAL A 434 13.27 15.98 -35.53
N VAL A 435 13.53 15.17 -36.55
CA VAL A 435 14.23 13.86 -36.39
C VAL A 435 15.65 14.05 -35.86
N LYS A 436 16.31 15.16 -36.23
CA LYS A 436 17.68 15.49 -35.79
C LYS A 436 17.71 16.23 -34.44
N SER A 437 16.64 16.93 -34.09
CA SER A 437 16.57 17.77 -32.89
C SER A 437 15.14 17.81 -32.32
N ALA A 438 14.76 16.77 -31.62
CA ALA A 438 13.41 16.66 -31.04
C ALA A 438 13.20 17.51 -29.76
N SER A 439 14.18 18.34 -29.37
CA SER A 439 14.03 19.26 -28.22
C SER A 439 12.87 20.24 -28.39
N ILE A 440 12.56 20.65 -29.62
CA ILE A 440 11.40 21.50 -29.92
C ILE A 440 10.07 20.87 -29.48
N LEU A 441 9.96 19.55 -29.51
CA LEU A 441 8.78 18.80 -29.06
C LEU A 441 8.62 18.78 -27.52
N THR A 442 9.51 19.40 -26.76
CA THR A 442 9.31 19.61 -25.32
C THR A 442 8.51 20.86 -25.00
N LEU A 443 8.31 21.72 -26.00
CA LEU A 443 7.62 22.99 -25.90
C LEU A 443 6.15 22.84 -26.31
N THR A 444 5.27 23.63 -25.70
CA THR A 444 3.88 23.78 -26.16
C THR A 444 3.85 24.53 -27.50
N LEU A 445 2.74 24.42 -28.23
CA LEU A 445 2.56 25.13 -29.49
C LEU A 445 2.75 26.63 -29.30
N ASP A 446 2.20 27.21 -28.23
CA ASP A 446 2.30 28.66 -27.96
C ASP A 446 3.74 29.06 -27.63
N GLU A 447 4.47 28.25 -26.87
CA GLU A 447 5.91 28.48 -26.62
C GLU A 447 6.75 28.38 -27.89
N ILE A 448 6.38 27.51 -28.83
CA ILE A 448 7.07 27.41 -30.13
C ILE A 448 6.80 28.69 -30.96
N LYS A 449 5.56 29.18 -31.03
CA LYS A 449 5.18 30.41 -31.71
C LYS A 449 5.93 31.61 -31.14
N GLU A 450 5.90 31.77 -29.82
CA GLU A 450 6.57 32.88 -29.13
C GLU A 450 8.08 32.88 -29.42
N ARG A 451 8.73 31.72 -29.36
CA ARG A 451 10.18 31.59 -29.64
C ARG A 451 10.52 31.78 -31.11
N LYS A 452 9.63 31.37 -32.03
CA LYS A 452 9.75 31.64 -33.44
C LYS A 452 9.75 33.15 -33.69
N ASP A 453 8.77 33.86 -33.17
CA ASP A 453 8.66 35.32 -33.37
C ASP A 453 9.89 36.04 -32.78
N PHE A 454 10.41 35.58 -31.66
CA PHE A 454 11.65 36.11 -31.06
C PHE A 454 12.88 35.86 -31.97
N VAL A 455 13.04 34.67 -32.54
CA VAL A 455 14.15 34.35 -33.44
C VAL A 455 14.09 35.22 -34.71
N GLU A 456 12.91 35.32 -35.33
CA GLU A 456 12.68 36.12 -36.54
C GLU A 456 12.88 37.62 -36.27
N SER A 457 12.42 38.15 -35.15
CA SER A 457 12.61 39.58 -34.79
C SER A 457 14.08 39.96 -34.57
N ASN A 458 14.96 38.99 -34.33
CA ASN A 458 16.40 39.18 -34.24
C ASN A 458 17.15 38.84 -35.54
N ASN A 459 16.42 38.72 -36.66
CA ASN A 459 16.98 38.37 -37.99
C ASN A 459 17.76 37.04 -37.99
N ASP A 460 17.37 36.11 -37.15
CA ASP A 460 18.01 34.77 -37.02
C ASP A 460 17.15 33.70 -37.69
N THR A 461 17.73 32.52 -37.92
CA THR A 461 17.06 31.40 -38.59
C THR A 461 16.53 30.39 -37.59
N LEU A 462 15.33 29.82 -37.90
CA LEU A 462 14.72 28.78 -37.07
C LEU A 462 15.56 27.49 -37.02
N VAL A 463 16.19 27.18 -38.14
CA VAL A 463 17.07 26.00 -38.29
C VAL A 463 18.45 26.49 -38.71
N LEU A 464 19.48 26.02 -37.99
CA LEU A 464 20.88 26.32 -38.23
C LEU A 464 21.41 25.51 -39.43
N GLN A 465 22.55 25.93 -40.02
CA GLN A 465 23.17 25.25 -41.15
C GLN A 465 23.50 23.76 -40.90
N ASN A 466 23.69 23.34 -39.66
CA ASN A 466 23.88 21.92 -39.27
C ASN A 466 22.56 21.12 -39.20
N GLY A 467 21.43 21.72 -39.52
CA GLY A 467 20.13 21.08 -39.46
C GLY A 467 19.55 20.90 -38.07
N ARG A 468 19.99 21.63 -37.07
CA ARG A 468 19.44 21.67 -35.72
C ARG A 468 18.59 22.94 -35.55
N PHE A 469 17.59 22.86 -34.70
CA PHE A 469 16.83 24.07 -34.32
C PHE A 469 17.72 25.08 -33.59
N ASN A 470 17.40 26.35 -33.74
CA ASN A 470 18.05 27.44 -33.01
C ASN A 470 18.08 27.14 -31.51
N SER A 471 19.16 27.48 -30.84
CA SER A 471 19.38 27.19 -29.42
C SER A 471 18.26 27.75 -28.51
N VAL A 472 17.57 28.78 -28.93
CA VAL A 472 16.42 29.36 -28.23
C VAL A 472 15.34 28.33 -27.95
N PHE A 473 15.12 27.37 -28.86
CA PHE A 473 14.14 26.28 -28.66
C PHE A 473 14.57 25.25 -27.60
N GLY A 474 15.83 25.22 -27.21
CA GLY A 474 16.34 24.35 -26.14
C GLY A 474 16.40 25.01 -24.76
N LEU A 475 16.11 26.30 -24.64
CA LEU A 475 16.20 27.01 -23.36
C LEU A 475 15.06 26.59 -22.42
N SER A 476 15.37 26.53 -21.11
CA SER A 476 14.32 26.46 -20.10
C SER A 476 13.47 27.73 -20.09
N LYS A 477 12.23 27.65 -19.61
CA LYS A 477 11.32 28.80 -19.51
C LYS A 477 11.94 30.00 -18.76
N ALA A 478 12.68 29.71 -17.68
CA ALA A 478 13.37 30.74 -16.89
C ALA A 478 14.51 31.42 -17.67
N ASN A 479 15.30 30.62 -18.40
CA ASN A 479 16.42 31.15 -19.21
C ASN A 479 15.92 31.91 -20.44
N TYR A 480 14.82 31.47 -21.04
CA TYR A 480 14.18 32.19 -22.14
C TYR A 480 13.67 33.55 -21.67
N LYS A 481 12.95 33.65 -20.54
CA LYS A 481 12.51 34.94 -19.96
C LYS A 481 13.69 35.86 -19.64
N LYS A 482 14.82 35.34 -19.16
CA LYS A 482 16.02 36.15 -18.93
C LYS A 482 16.60 36.72 -20.25
N LEU A 483 16.55 35.94 -21.31
CA LEU A 483 17.02 36.37 -22.65
C LEU A 483 16.13 37.48 -23.20
N THR A 484 14.81 37.29 -23.19
CA THR A 484 13.84 38.29 -23.72
C THR A 484 13.86 39.60 -22.92
N ASN A 485 13.98 39.55 -21.59
CA ASN A 485 14.12 40.73 -20.75
C ASN A 485 15.40 41.54 -21.03
N LYS A 486 16.53 40.87 -21.34
CA LYS A 486 17.76 41.56 -21.73
C LYS A 486 17.62 42.26 -23.09
N SER A 487 16.93 41.64 -24.05
CA SER A 487 16.73 42.20 -25.39
C SER A 487 15.75 43.40 -25.38
N SER A 488 14.88 43.54 -24.38
CA SER A 488 13.99 44.69 -24.21
C SER A 488 14.65 45.93 -23.56
N ILE A 489 15.82 45.74 -22.93
CA ILE A 489 16.59 46.82 -22.27
C ILE A 489 17.61 47.46 -23.26
N THR A 490 17.93 46.74 -24.34
CA THR A 490 18.91 47.17 -25.35
C THR A 490 18.27 47.80 -26.63
N LYS A 491 16.95 47.89 -26.70
CA LYS A 491 16.20 48.69 -27.69
C LYS A 491 15.66 49.94 -27.02
#